data_f8feb3843f83b6ec7bb79ec44dd0fa76
#
_entry.id   f8feb3843f83b6ec7bb79ec44dd0fa76
#
_cell.length_a   1.000
_cell.length_b   1.000
_cell.length_c   1.000
_cell.angle_alpha   90.00
_cell.angle_beta   90.00
_cell.angle_gamma   90.00
#
_symmetry.space_group_name_H-M   'P 1'
#
loop_
_entity.id
_entity.type
_entity.pdbx_description
1 polymer ?
#
loop_
_entity_poly.entity_id
_entity_poly.type
_entity_poly.pdbx_seq_one_letter_code
_entity_poly.pdbx_strand_id
1 'polypeptide(L)'
;MNCVYITKANKFLPNTPIDNDQMEAFLGKINEAASRAKRVVLRNNGIQTRYYALDTQGNPTHTNAELTCLAIEGLLDDRFRAEDIEVLSCGTSTPDTLLPSHAAMVHGLLRGSGAVELNSSAGVCNSGMNALKFGYLSVKAGNSSNAVCTGSERVSTWLRANKYENEIQTLALLEEHPILAFKKDFLRFMLSDGAGAFLLENTPLPSQDSLQIMWMEGYSYAHQLEACMYAGGEKQSDGSLKAWSDYAPEEWLEYSIFAIKQDVKLLNENILVKGAESMLAALKKHDLSAEEITYFLPHISSNYFKERLYEELKKVGIDIPLDRWFMNLTKVGNVGSASPYLMLEELFNSGKLQKGDYLLLSVPESGRFSYSYALLKVV
;
A
#
# COMPACT_ATOMS: atom_id res chain seq x y z
N MET A 1 -4.59 -25.90 15.06
CA MET A 1 -4.20 -24.79 14.19
C MET A 1 -2.82 -24.35 14.59
N ASN A 2 -1.93 -24.14 13.63
CA ASN A 2 -0.56 -23.72 13.89
C ASN A 2 -0.51 -22.26 14.38
N CYS A 3 0.51 -21.91 15.15
CA CYS A 3 0.93 -20.50 15.27
C CYS A 3 1.61 -20.09 13.98
N VAL A 4 1.61 -18.81 13.66
CA VAL A 4 2.25 -18.25 12.46
C VAL A 4 3.10 -17.06 12.88
N TYR A 5 4.32 -17.03 12.39
CA TYR A 5 5.32 -16.04 12.76
C TYR A 5 5.86 -15.35 11.51
N ILE A 6 6.03 -14.03 11.55
CA ILE A 6 6.90 -13.33 10.63
C ILE A 6 8.32 -13.50 11.17
N THR A 7 9.13 -14.27 10.49
CA THR A 7 10.51 -14.59 10.91
C THR A 7 11.54 -13.73 10.21
N LYS A 8 11.21 -13.20 9.03
CA LYS A 8 12.05 -12.24 8.30
C LYS A 8 11.19 -11.19 7.63
N ALA A 9 11.72 -9.99 7.56
CA ALA A 9 11.15 -8.87 6.83
C ALA A 9 12.25 -8.17 6.03
N ASN A 10 11.94 -7.85 4.77
CA ASN A 10 12.84 -7.10 3.89
C ASN A 10 12.06 -6.14 3.01
N LYS A 11 12.75 -5.12 2.49
CA LYS A 11 12.20 -4.13 1.55
C LYS A 11 13.16 -3.86 0.41
N PHE A 12 12.61 -3.41 -0.69
CA PHE A 12 13.38 -2.83 -1.79
C PHE A 12 12.74 -1.50 -2.20
N LEU A 13 13.56 -0.45 -2.23
CA LEU A 13 13.18 0.89 -2.69
C LEU A 13 14.05 1.22 -3.91
N PRO A 14 13.45 1.54 -5.08
CA PRO A 14 14.20 1.71 -6.32
C PRO A 14 15.03 3.00 -6.32
N ASN A 15 16.23 2.93 -6.89
CA ASN A 15 17.11 4.06 -7.12
C ASN A 15 17.49 4.81 -5.81
N THR A 16 17.63 6.12 -5.87
CA THR A 16 17.89 7.00 -4.73
C THR A 16 16.63 7.76 -4.32
N PRO A 17 16.50 8.16 -3.04
CA PRO A 17 15.36 8.97 -2.62
C PRO A 17 15.33 10.30 -3.37
N ILE A 18 14.13 10.71 -3.76
CA ILE A 18 13.85 11.93 -4.53
C ILE A 18 13.12 12.91 -3.60
N ASP A 19 13.64 14.11 -3.48
CA ASP A 19 13.04 15.17 -2.70
C ASP A 19 11.90 15.89 -3.44
N ASN A 20 11.25 16.83 -2.75
CA ASN A 20 10.11 17.56 -3.28
C ASN A 20 10.45 18.47 -4.48
N ASP A 21 11.69 18.93 -4.61
CA ASP A 21 12.10 19.79 -5.70
C ASP A 21 12.40 19.00 -6.97
N GLN A 22 12.92 17.81 -6.82
CA GLN A 22 13.32 16.91 -7.90
C GLN A 22 12.16 16.18 -8.59
N MET A 23 10.99 16.03 -7.93
CA MET A 23 9.88 15.19 -8.42
C MET A 23 9.49 15.44 -9.87
N GLU A 24 9.37 16.71 -10.28
CA GLU A 24 8.93 17.07 -11.62
C GLU A 24 10.00 16.81 -12.70
N ALA A 25 11.27 16.58 -12.31
CA ALA A 25 12.29 16.10 -13.23
C ALA A 25 12.03 14.65 -13.66
N PHE A 26 11.43 13.84 -12.78
CA PHE A 26 11.11 12.42 -13.06
C PHE A 26 9.70 12.27 -13.65
N LEU A 27 8.70 12.93 -13.07
CA LEU A 27 7.30 12.80 -13.47
C LEU A 27 6.90 13.67 -14.66
N GLY A 28 7.75 14.65 -15.01
CA GLY A 28 7.42 15.68 -15.99
C GLY A 28 6.46 16.74 -15.43
N LYS A 29 6.33 17.85 -16.15
CA LYS A 29 5.40 18.94 -15.86
C LYS A 29 4.22 18.84 -16.82
N ILE A 30 3.00 18.81 -16.31
CA ILE A 30 1.79 18.85 -17.13
C ILE A 30 1.75 20.24 -17.81
N ASN A 31 1.61 20.29 -19.13
CA ASN A 31 1.67 21.51 -19.95
C ASN A 31 2.96 22.32 -19.76
N GLU A 32 4.09 21.66 -19.48
CA GLU A 32 5.37 22.33 -19.24
C GLU A 32 5.34 23.37 -18.09
N ALA A 33 4.22 23.45 -17.36
CA ALA A 33 4.03 24.38 -16.26
C ALA A 33 4.17 23.68 -14.90
N ALA A 34 4.75 24.38 -13.93
CA ALA A 34 4.79 23.91 -12.55
C ALA A 34 3.38 23.88 -11.96
N SER A 35 3.03 22.82 -11.22
CA SER A 35 1.72 22.74 -10.56
C SER A 35 1.51 23.85 -9.53
N ARG A 36 0.42 24.57 -9.63
CA ARG A 36 -0.01 25.58 -8.64
C ARG A 36 -0.38 24.94 -7.30
N ALA A 37 -0.84 23.69 -7.30
CA ALA A 37 -1.23 22.96 -6.10
C ALA A 37 -0.05 22.31 -5.37
N LYS A 38 1.11 22.09 -6.02
CA LYS A 38 2.29 21.40 -5.49
C LYS A 38 2.63 21.82 -4.06
N ARG A 39 2.79 23.14 -3.84
CA ARG A 39 3.19 23.68 -2.53
C ARG A 39 2.18 23.36 -1.42
N VAL A 40 0.89 23.41 -1.72
CA VAL A 40 -0.18 23.14 -0.74
C VAL A 40 -0.26 21.66 -0.45
N VAL A 41 -0.20 20.81 -1.49
CA VAL A 41 -0.24 19.35 -1.36
C VAL A 41 0.95 18.85 -0.54
N LEU A 42 2.18 19.27 -0.88
CA LEU A 42 3.40 18.84 -0.19
C LEU A 42 3.45 19.29 1.27
N ARG A 43 3.01 20.53 1.57
CA ARG A 43 2.90 21.00 2.95
C ARG A 43 1.93 20.15 3.78
N ASN A 44 0.81 19.74 3.19
CA ASN A 44 -0.23 18.99 3.91
C ASN A 44 0.11 17.49 4.04
N ASN A 45 0.76 16.88 3.04
CA ASN A 45 1.11 15.48 3.12
C ASN A 45 2.34 15.21 4.00
N GLY A 46 3.23 16.21 4.19
CA GLY A 46 4.42 16.12 5.02
C GLY A 46 5.49 15.16 4.51
N ILE A 47 5.38 14.68 3.26
CA ILE A 47 6.37 13.80 2.64
C ILE A 47 7.57 14.64 2.22
N GLN A 48 8.77 14.24 2.65
CA GLN A 48 10.03 14.91 2.32
C GLN A 48 10.73 14.22 1.16
N THR A 49 10.77 12.88 1.19
CA THR A 49 11.37 12.07 0.14
C THR A 49 10.45 10.91 -0.27
N ARG A 50 10.66 10.42 -1.47
CA ARG A 50 9.97 9.27 -2.08
C ARG A 50 10.89 8.58 -3.08
N TYR A 51 10.43 7.47 -3.64
CA TYR A 51 11.20 6.65 -4.58
C TYR A 51 10.41 6.46 -5.86
N TYR A 52 11.10 6.50 -7.00
CA TYR A 52 10.52 6.23 -8.30
C TYR A 52 11.36 5.21 -9.06
N ALA A 53 10.72 4.20 -9.62
CA ALA A 53 11.33 3.26 -10.56
C ALA A 53 11.47 3.90 -11.96
N LEU A 54 11.97 5.12 -11.99
CA LEU A 54 12.22 5.95 -13.17
C LEU A 54 13.63 6.53 -13.12
N ASP A 55 14.23 6.74 -14.29
CA ASP A 55 15.39 7.61 -14.44
C ASP A 55 14.97 9.09 -14.61
N THR A 56 15.94 10.00 -14.74
CA THR A 56 15.69 11.44 -14.94
C THR A 56 15.13 11.78 -16.31
N GLN A 57 15.15 10.85 -17.28
CA GLN A 57 14.48 10.97 -18.57
C GLN A 57 13.03 10.42 -18.51
N GLY A 58 12.65 9.89 -17.35
CA GLY A 58 11.35 9.27 -17.14
C GLY A 58 11.23 7.86 -17.72
N ASN A 59 12.35 7.19 -18.07
CA ASN A 59 12.30 5.80 -18.49
C ASN A 59 12.18 4.89 -17.26
N PRO A 60 11.39 3.80 -17.34
CA PRO A 60 11.31 2.82 -16.27
C PRO A 60 12.67 2.14 -16.02
N THR A 61 13.07 2.06 -14.76
CA THR A 61 14.30 1.36 -14.32
C THR A 61 14.03 -0.06 -13.86
N HIS A 62 12.83 -0.33 -13.34
CA HIS A 62 12.37 -1.63 -12.86
C HIS A 62 10.91 -1.84 -13.24
N THR A 63 10.52 -3.08 -13.45
CA THR A 63 9.12 -3.51 -13.43
C THR A 63 8.64 -3.70 -11.99
N ASN A 64 7.33 -3.76 -11.74
CA ASN A 64 6.82 -4.05 -10.40
C ASN A 64 7.18 -5.47 -9.94
N ALA A 65 7.21 -6.42 -10.86
CA ALA A 65 7.65 -7.78 -10.57
C ALA A 65 9.13 -7.84 -10.17
N GLU A 66 10.01 -7.06 -10.79
CA GLU A 66 11.43 -6.95 -10.39
C GLU A 66 11.58 -6.31 -9.00
N LEU A 67 10.85 -5.23 -8.68
CA LEU A 67 10.85 -4.64 -7.34
C LEU A 67 10.47 -5.68 -6.28
N THR A 68 9.45 -6.48 -6.58
CA THR A 68 8.96 -7.53 -5.69
C THR A 68 9.99 -8.64 -5.51
N CYS A 69 10.62 -9.11 -6.60
CA CYS A 69 11.70 -10.10 -6.53
C CYS A 69 12.86 -9.63 -5.66
N LEU A 70 13.33 -8.40 -5.84
CA LEU A 70 14.42 -7.82 -5.07
C LEU A 70 14.08 -7.72 -3.57
N ALA A 71 12.81 -7.46 -3.23
CA ALA A 71 12.37 -7.52 -1.83
C ALA A 71 12.36 -8.96 -1.30
N ILE A 72 11.98 -9.97 -2.10
CA ILE A 72 12.01 -11.39 -1.72
C ILE A 72 13.45 -11.88 -1.57
N GLU A 73 14.35 -11.54 -2.49
CA GLU A 73 15.75 -11.96 -2.46
C GLU A 73 16.44 -11.59 -1.14
N GLY A 74 16.09 -10.48 -0.53
CA GLY A 74 16.62 -10.09 0.78
C GLY A 74 16.09 -10.92 1.97
N LEU A 75 15.11 -11.80 1.77
CA LEU A 75 14.67 -12.80 2.76
C LEU A 75 15.50 -14.08 2.69
N LEU A 76 16.19 -14.32 1.55
CA LEU A 76 16.89 -15.57 1.27
C LEU A 76 18.28 -15.59 1.91
N ASP A 77 18.65 -16.73 2.47
CA ASP A 77 19.98 -17.02 3.03
C ASP A 77 20.23 -18.52 3.04
N ASP A 78 21.27 -18.97 3.77
CA ASP A 78 21.62 -20.40 3.88
C ASP A 78 20.53 -21.23 4.58
N ARG A 79 19.69 -20.59 5.41
CA ARG A 79 18.60 -21.23 6.14
C ARG A 79 17.30 -21.35 5.31
N PHE A 80 17.04 -20.39 4.44
CA PHE A 80 15.81 -20.30 3.65
C PHE A 80 16.15 -19.83 2.25
N ARG A 81 16.00 -20.70 1.28
CA ARG A 81 16.34 -20.49 -0.13
C ARG A 81 15.07 -20.37 -0.97
N ALA A 82 15.19 -19.93 -2.20
CA ALA A 82 14.05 -19.77 -3.12
C ALA A 82 13.32 -21.13 -3.37
N GLU A 83 14.05 -22.23 -3.38
CA GLU A 83 13.48 -23.58 -3.53
C GLU A 83 12.63 -24.04 -2.33
N ASP A 84 12.79 -23.41 -1.16
CA ASP A 84 12.06 -23.77 0.07
C ASP A 84 10.70 -23.08 0.15
N ILE A 85 10.40 -22.12 -0.75
CA ILE A 85 9.12 -21.39 -0.76
C ILE A 85 8.00 -22.34 -1.18
N GLU A 86 7.01 -22.52 -0.29
CA GLU A 86 5.81 -23.31 -0.59
C GLU A 86 4.67 -22.47 -1.13
N VAL A 87 4.49 -21.25 -0.59
CA VAL A 87 3.44 -20.30 -0.99
C VAL A 87 4.07 -18.94 -1.32
N LEU A 88 3.72 -18.40 -2.48
CA LEU A 88 4.04 -17.03 -2.87
C LEU A 88 2.76 -16.23 -3.03
N SER A 89 2.54 -15.27 -2.12
CA SER A 89 1.34 -14.42 -2.08
C SER A 89 1.71 -12.97 -2.28
N CYS A 90 1.31 -12.39 -3.41
CA CYS A 90 1.67 -11.02 -3.81
C CYS A 90 0.45 -10.11 -3.88
N GLY A 91 0.57 -8.90 -3.32
CA GLY A 91 -0.45 -7.86 -3.38
C GLY A 91 0.07 -6.59 -4.04
N THR A 92 -0.70 -6.05 -4.99
CA THR A 92 -0.38 -4.78 -5.64
C THR A 92 -1.62 -4.12 -6.22
N SER A 93 -1.61 -2.80 -6.37
CA SER A 93 -2.59 -2.04 -7.17
C SER A 93 -2.08 -1.74 -8.58
N THR A 94 -0.78 -1.90 -8.82
CA THR A 94 -0.11 -1.53 -10.08
C THR A 94 0.63 -2.72 -10.71
N PRO A 95 -0.08 -3.83 -11.06
CA PRO A 95 0.55 -4.94 -11.75
C PRO A 95 1.11 -4.47 -13.11
N ASP A 96 2.21 -5.07 -13.57
CA ASP A 96 2.80 -4.72 -14.86
C ASP A 96 1.89 -5.07 -16.04
N THR A 97 1.08 -6.11 -15.89
CA THR A 97 0.13 -6.60 -16.89
C THR A 97 -1.19 -6.99 -16.25
N LEU A 98 -2.28 -6.94 -17.01
CA LEU A 98 -3.58 -7.48 -16.57
C LEU A 98 -3.54 -9.01 -16.47
N LEU A 99 -2.85 -9.66 -17.40
CA LEU A 99 -2.61 -11.10 -17.50
C LEU A 99 -1.19 -11.34 -18.04
N PRO A 100 -0.39 -12.26 -17.48
CA PRO A 100 -0.65 -13.11 -16.31
C PRO A 100 -0.77 -12.32 -15.00
N SER A 101 -1.11 -13.00 -13.88
CA SER A 101 -1.20 -12.37 -12.56
C SER A 101 0.18 -11.87 -12.08
N HIS A 102 0.18 -10.85 -11.21
CA HIS A 102 1.42 -10.29 -10.66
C HIS A 102 2.29 -11.35 -9.97
N ALA A 103 1.69 -12.23 -9.15
CA ALA A 103 2.43 -13.32 -8.51
C ALA A 103 3.07 -14.28 -9.50
N ALA A 104 2.42 -14.56 -10.64
CA ALA A 104 3.01 -15.40 -11.69
C ALA A 104 4.20 -14.72 -12.38
N MET A 105 4.12 -13.39 -12.58
CA MET A 105 5.25 -12.61 -13.12
C MET A 105 6.43 -12.60 -12.16
N VAL A 106 6.18 -12.42 -10.86
CA VAL A 106 7.20 -12.48 -9.81
C VAL A 106 7.86 -13.86 -9.75
N HIS A 107 7.04 -14.93 -9.71
CA HIS A 107 7.55 -16.31 -9.68
C HIS A 107 8.44 -16.64 -10.88
N GLY A 108 8.06 -16.16 -12.07
CA GLY A 108 8.85 -16.33 -13.30
C GLY A 108 10.22 -15.65 -13.28
N LEU A 109 10.42 -14.64 -12.43
CA LEU A 109 11.69 -13.95 -12.23
C LEU A 109 12.51 -14.51 -11.07
N LEU A 110 11.88 -15.20 -10.11
CA LEU A 110 12.52 -15.69 -8.89
C LEU A 110 13.39 -16.91 -9.17
N ARG A 111 14.69 -16.66 -9.37
CA ARG A 111 15.67 -17.69 -9.73
C ARG A 111 15.83 -18.73 -8.63
N GLY A 112 15.87 -20.00 -9.02
CA GLY A 112 16.07 -21.12 -8.08
C GLY A 112 14.82 -21.55 -7.34
N SER A 113 13.67 -20.91 -7.56
CA SER A 113 12.40 -21.36 -6.99
C SER A 113 11.92 -22.67 -7.61
N GLY A 114 11.21 -23.48 -6.81
CA GLY A 114 10.51 -24.68 -7.26
C GLY A 114 9.08 -24.36 -7.73
N ALA A 115 8.24 -25.40 -7.79
CA ALA A 115 6.79 -25.22 -7.95
C ALA A 115 6.20 -24.69 -6.64
N VAL A 116 5.43 -23.61 -6.70
CA VAL A 116 4.84 -22.93 -5.53
C VAL A 116 3.34 -22.74 -5.71
N GLU A 117 2.60 -22.70 -4.61
CA GLU A 117 1.22 -22.20 -4.63
C GLU A 117 1.22 -20.68 -4.80
N LEU A 118 0.46 -20.16 -5.78
CA LEU A 118 0.41 -18.73 -6.09
C LEU A 118 -0.91 -18.12 -5.63
N ASN A 119 -0.80 -16.96 -4.98
CA ASN A 119 -1.91 -16.03 -4.77
C ASN A 119 -1.54 -14.63 -5.25
N SER A 120 -2.45 -13.98 -5.95
CA SER A 120 -2.29 -12.59 -6.39
C SER A 120 -3.50 -11.78 -5.94
N SER A 121 -3.30 -10.86 -5.00
CA SER A 121 -4.33 -9.98 -4.47
C SER A 121 -4.32 -8.66 -5.20
N ALA A 122 -5.47 -8.31 -5.78
CA ALA A 122 -5.71 -7.01 -6.42
C ALA A 122 -6.51 -6.09 -5.47
N GLY A 123 -6.40 -4.79 -5.70
CA GLY A 123 -7.07 -3.75 -4.90
C GLY A 123 -6.23 -2.50 -4.85
N VAL A 124 -6.25 -1.77 -3.76
CA VAL A 124 -5.39 -0.62 -3.51
C VAL A 124 -4.51 -0.93 -2.29
N CYS A 125 -4.54 -0.12 -1.23
CA CYS A 125 -3.63 -0.27 -0.08
C CYS A 125 -3.78 -1.62 0.65
N ASN A 126 -4.98 -2.20 0.66
CA ASN A 126 -5.24 -3.49 1.33
C ASN A 126 -4.82 -4.72 0.53
N SER A 127 -4.40 -4.58 -0.73
CA SER A 127 -3.97 -5.74 -1.52
C SER A 127 -2.78 -6.47 -0.87
N GLY A 128 -1.81 -5.72 -0.29
CA GLY A 128 -0.71 -6.30 0.48
C GLY A 128 -1.17 -7.03 1.75
N MET A 129 -2.14 -6.44 2.49
CA MET A 129 -2.71 -7.09 3.68
C MET A 129 -3.54 -8.33 3.34
N ASN A 130 -4.23 -8.35 2.20
CA ASN A 130 -4.93 -9.53 1.71
C ASN A 130 -3.95 -10.64 1.30
N ALA A 131 -2.82 -10.27 0.69
CA ALA A 131 -1.74 -11.22 0.39
C ALA A 131 -1.14 -11.82 1.69
N LEU A 132 -0.89 -10.98 2.70
CA LEU A 132 -0.43 -11.43 4.02
C LEU A 132 -1.43 -12.36 4.69
N LYS A 133 -2.73 -12.04 4.61
CA LYS A 133 -3.80 -12.86 5.19
C LYS A 133 -3.92 -14.22 4.50
N PHE A 134 -3.73 -14.29 3.19
CA PHE A 134 -3.71 -15.57 2.47
C PHE A 134 -2.58 -16.47 2.99
N GLY A 135 -1.33 -15.97 3.02
CA GLY A 135 -0.19 -16.72 3.56
C GLY A 135 -0.39 -17.13 5.02
N TYR A 136 -0.88 -16.20 5.85
CA TYR A 136 -1.22 -16.48 7.26
C TYR A 136 -2.23 -17.62 7.39
N LEU A 137 -3.30 -17.63 6.60
CA LEU A 137 -4.31 -18.68 6.66
C LEU A 137 -3.79 -20.01 6.15
N SER A 138 -2.96 -20.03 5.09
CA SER A 138 -2.34 -21.26 4.57
C SER A 138 -1.46 -21.93 5.62
N VAL A 139 -0.55 -21.17 6.24
CA VAL A 139 0.35 -21.68 7.30
C VAL A 139 -0.45 -22.08 8.55
N LYS A 140 -1.43 -21.25 8.97
CA LYS A 140 -2.27 -21.53 10.14
C LYS A 140 -3.11 -22.79 9.99
N ALA A 141 -3.62 -23.05 8.80
CA ALA A 141 -4.39 -24.25 8.48
C ALA A 141 -3.51 -25.51 8.39
N GLY A 142 -2.18 -25.36 8.24
CA GLY A 142 -1.23 -26.45 8.00
C GLY A 142 -1.21 -26.93 6.55
N ASN A 143 -1.73 -26.11 5.62
CA ASN A 143 -1.63 -26.37 4.19
C ASN A 143 -0.19 -26.20 3.67
N SER A 144 0.55 -25.29 4.30
CA SER A 144 1.97 -25.04 4.07
C SER A 144 2.70 -24.81 5.40
N SER A 145 4.01 -25.03 5.42
CA SER A 145 4.88 -24.71 6.57
C SER A 145 5.44 -23.29 6.51
N ASN A 146 5.50 -22.72 5.32
CA ASN A 146 5.93 -21.35 5.09
C ASN A 146 5.13 -20.63 3.99
N ALA A 147 5.23 -19.31 3.98
CA ALA A 147 4.71 -18.47 2.90
C ALA A 147 5.55 -17.20 2.77
N VAL A 148 5.89 -16.81 1.56
CA VAL A 148 6.43 -15.48 1.25
C VAL A 148 5.27 -14.59 0.83
N CYS A 149 5.05 -13.51 1.60
CA CYS A 149 3.99 -12.53 1.36
C CYS A 149 4.58 -11.18 1.01
N THR A 150 4.04 -10.52 -0.01
CA THR A 150 4.57 -9.23 -0.50
C THR A 150 3.48 -8.18 -0.69
N GLY A 151 3.89 -6.92 -0.54
CA GLY A 151 3.16 -5.75 -1.03
C GLY A 151 4.11 -4.92 -1.90
N SER A 152 3.65 -4.47 -3.07
CA SER A 152 4.50 -3.71 -3.99
C SER A 152 3.71 -2.70 -4.81
N GLU A 153 4.37 -1.60 -5.20
CA GLU A 153 3.79 -0.60 -6.11
C GLU A 153 4.86 -0.05 -7.05
N ARG A 154 4.48 0.13 -8.32
CA ARG A 154 5.20 0.90 -9.33
C ARG A 154 4.27 1.95 -9.93
N VAL A 155 3.87 2.88 -9.12
CA VAL A 155 2.85 3.87 -9.47
C VAL A 155 3.43 5.05 -10.26
N SER A 156 4.72 5.34 -10.13
CA SER A 156 5.36 6.51 -10.77
C SER A 156 5.15 6.56 -12.28
N THR A 157 5.14 5.40 -12.96
CA THR A 157 4.88 5.30 -14.41
C THR A 157 3.46 5.73 -14.80
N TRP A 158 2.49 5.63 -13.88
CA TRP A 158 1.11 6.06 -14.11
C TRP A 158 0.94 7.57 -13.83
N LEU A 159 1.87 8.17 -13.06
CA LEU A 159 1.82 9.57 -12.64
C LEU A 159 2.58 10.53 -13.57
N ARG A 160 3.19 10.02 -14.65
CA ARG A 160 3.93 10.84 -15.60
C ARG A 160 3.01 11.83 -16.30
N ALA A 161 3.56 13.03 -16.58
CA ALA A 161 2.82 14.12 -17.23
C ALA A 161 2.17 13.70 -18.56
N ASN A 162 2.89 12.89 -19.37
CA ASN A 162 2.39 12.41 -20.66
C ASN A 162 1.12 11.51 -20.59
N LYS A 163 0.75 11.04 -19.41
CA LYS A 163 -0.51 10.30 -19.19
C LYS A 163 -1.73 11.23 -19.06
N TYR A 164 -1.48 12.54 -18.94
CA TYR A 164 -2.49 13.58 -18.72
C TYR A 164 -2.55 14.60 -19.87
N GLU A 165 -1.69 14.49 -20.90
CA GLU A 165 -1.56 15.49 -21.96
C GLU A 165 -2.84 15.67 -22.80
N ASN A 166 -3.60 14.60 -23.02
CA ASN A 166 -4.84 14.69 -23.80
C ASN A 166 -6.02 15.28 -23.00
N GLU A 167 -5.93 15.34 -21.68
CA GLU A 167 -6.87 16.09 -20.86
C GLU A 167 -6.68 17.62 -20.96
N ILE A 168 -5.63 18.06 -21.65
CA ILE A 168 -5.28 19.48 -21.86
C ILE A 168 -6.38 20.25 -22.57
N GLN A 169 -7.11 19.63 -23.50
CA GLN A 169 -8.26 20.25 -24.15
C GLN A 169 -9.42 20.49 -23.18
N THR A 170 -9.48 19.72 -22.10
CA THR A 170 -10.42 19.92 -21.00
C THR A 170 -9.88 20.88 -19.92
N LEU A 171 -8.60 21.31 -20.01
CA LEU A 171 -7.95 22.19 -19.02
C LEU A 171 -8.50 23.61 -19.02
N ALA A 172 -9.08 24.10 -20.11
CA ALA A 172 -9.84 25.36 -20.09
C ALA A 172 -11.00 25.25 -19.07
N LEU A 173 -11.62 24.06 -18.94
CA LEU A 173 -12.60 23.76 -17.90
C LEU A 173 -11.96 23.59 -16.51
N LEU A 174 -10.68 23.18 -16.42
CA LEU A 174 -9.96 23.04 -15.15
C LEU A 174 -9.50 24.40 -14.57
N GLU A 175 -9.29 25.43 -15.41
CA GLU A 175 -9.10 26.80 -14.92
C GLU A 175 -10.38 27.33 -14.26
N GLU A 176 -11.55 26.92 -14.73
CA GLU A 176 -12.85 27.21 -14.10
C GLU A 176 -13.13 26.30 -12.87
N HIS A 177 -12.47 25.14 -12.75
CA HIS A 177 -12.65 24.19 -11.66
C HIS A 177 -11.33 23.77 -10.98
N PRO A 178 -10.71 24.62 -10.12
CA PRO A 178 -9.44 24.34 -9.43
C PRO A 178 -9.41 23.05 -8.61
N ILE A 179 -10.59 22.56 -8.17
CA ILE A 179 -10.75 21.32 -7.42
C ILE A 179 -10.33 20.09 -8.24
N LEU A 180 -10.56 20.08 -9.55
CA LEU A 180 -10.21 18.92 -10.41
C LEU A 180 -8.68 18.84 -10.60
N ALA A 181 -8.00 19.99 -10.79
CA ALA A 181 -6.54 20.03 -10.84
C ALA A 181 -5.92 19.55 -9.51
N PHE A 182 -6.50 19.97 -8.37
CA PHE A 182 -6.05 19.55 -7.04
C PHE A 182 -6.18 18.03 -6.82
N LYS A 183 -7.24 17.40 -7.31
CA LYS A 183 -7.45 15.94 -7.18
C LYS A 183 -6.34 15.12 -7.84
N LYS A 184 -5.86 15.52 -9.02
CA LYS A 184 -4.79 14.84 -9.76
C LYS A 184 -3.42 15.06 -9.13
N ASP A 185 -3.11 16.30 -8.80
CA ASP A 185 -1.84 16.68 -8.18
C ASP A 185 -1.69 16.08 -6.78
N PHE A 186 -2.79 15.86 -6.06
CA PHE A 186 -2.77 15.21 -4.75
C PHE A 186 -2.11 13.83 -4.83
N LEU A 187 -2.51 12.99 -5.78
CA LEU A 187 -1.94 11.65 -5.97
C LEU A 187 -0.51 11.72 -6.51
N ARG A 188 -0.24 12.59 -7.50
CA ARG A 188 1.08 12.72 -8.10
C ARG A 188 2.17 13.08 -7.07
N PHE A 189 1.84 13.92 -6.09
CA PHE A 189 2.81 14.39 -5.10
C PHE A 189 2.81 13.60 -3.79
N MET A 190 2.06 12.51 -3.71
CA MET A 190 1.93 11.68 -2.52
C MET A 190 2.52 10.28 -2.72
N LEU A 191 2.33 9.70 -3.91
CA LEU A 191 2.64 8.30 -4.19
C LEU A 191 4.13 8.05 -4.46
N SER A 192 4.58 6.84 -4.17
CA SER A 192 5.96 6.37 -4.23
C SER A 192 6.00 4.92 -4.68
N ASP A 193 7.14 4.47 -5.21
CA ASP A 193 7.37 3.09 -5.62
C ASP A 193 8.17 2.31 -4.57
N GLY A 194 7.98 1.00 -4.54
CA GLY A 194 8.74 0.10 -3.69
C GLY A 194 8.04 -1.22 -3.46
N ALA A 195 8.73 -2.13 -2.80
CA ALA A 195 8.22 -3.43 -2.41
C ALA A 195 8.67 -3.80 -1.01
N GLY A 196 7.84 -4.53 -0.29
CA GLY A 196 8.18 -5.19 0.96
C GLY A 196 7.79 -6.65 0.93
N ALA A 197 8.54 -7.47 1.64
CA ALA A 197 8.34 -8.91 1.71
C ALA A 197 8.49 -9.41 3.14
N PHE A 198 7.64 -10.37 3.54
CA PHE A 198 7.72 -11.09 4.81
C PHE A 198 7.82 -12.59 4.55
N LEU A 199 8.67 -13.27 5.32
CA LEU A 199 8.66 -14.72 5.44
C LEU A 199 7.77 -15.11 6.62
N LEU A 200 6.73 -15.88 6.36
CA LEU A 200 5.88 -16.49 7.37
C LEU A 200 6.30 -17.95 7.57
N GLU A 201 6.41 -18.38 8.82
CA GLU A 201 6.72 -19.76 9.20
C GLU A 201 5.84 -20.22 10.36
N ASN A 202 5.67 -21.54 10.52
CA ASN A 202 4.89 -22.13 11.61
C ASN A 202 5.66 -22.24 12.93
N THR A 203 6.95 -21.89 12.95
CA THR A 203 7.83 -21.89 14.12
C THR A 203 8.62 -20.58 14.18
N PRO A 204 8.87 -20.01 15.38
CA PRO A 204 9.69 -18.80 15.53
C PRO A 204 11.18 -19.15 15.37
N LEU A 205 12.01 -18.15 15.14
CA LEU A 205 13.45 -18.30 15.10
C LEU A 205 14.00 -18.55 16.52
N PRO A 206 14.94 -19.50 16.71
CA PRO A 206 15.44 -19.84 18.03
C PRO A 206 16.26 -18.74 18.72
N SER A 207 16.94 -17.90 17.95
CA SER A 207 17.95 -16.95 18.44
C SER A 207 17.70 -15.50 18.02
N GLN A 208 16.54 -15.21 17.43
CA GLN A 208 16.16 -13.87 16.98
C GLN A 208 14.69 -13.65 17.26
N ASP A 209 14.31 -12.40 17.43
CA ASP A 209 12.91 -12.04 17.58
C ASP A 209 12.11 -12.47 16.37
N SER A 210 10.90 -12.93 16.62
CA SER A 210 9.89 -13.23 15.60
C SER A 210 8.59 -12.55 15.99
N LEU A 211 7.77 -12.20 15.01
CA LEU A 211 6.47 -11.58 15.26
C LEU A 211 5.36 -12.62 15.07
N GLN A 212 4.78 -13.09 16.16
CA GLN A 212 3.62 -13.97 16.11
C GLN A 212 2.40 -13.19 15.61
N ILE A 213 1.75 -13.66 14.56
CA ILE A 213 0.47 -13.10 14.10
C ILE A 213 -0.62 -13.66 15.02
N MET A 214 -1.14 -12.82 15.91
CA MET A 214 -2.19 -13.20 16.85
C MET A 214 -3.54 -13.32 16.12
N TRP A 215 -3.88 -12.34 15.31
CA TRP A 215 -5.08 -12.32 14.47
C TRP A 215 -4.94 -11.33 13.33
N MET A 216 -5.79 -11.51 12.31
CA MET A 216 -5.98 -10.56 11.20
C MET A 216 -7.46 -10.40 10.90
N GLU A 217 -7.94 -9.17 10.85
CA GLU A 217 -9.32 -8.82 10.54
C GLU A 217 -9.41 -7.94 9.29
N GLY A 218 -10.53 -8.05 8.59
CA GLY A 218 -10.82 -7.23 7.42
C GLY A 218 -12.28 -6.85 7.36
N TYR A 219 -12.55 -5.59 6.99
CA TYR A 219 -13.89 -5.03 6.87
C TYR A 219 -14.03 -4.31 5.53
N SER A 220 -15.18 -4.44 4.87
CA SER A 220 -15.50 -3.70 3.65
C SER A 220 -16.84 -3.01 3.79
N TYR A 221 -16.88 -1.74 3.40
CA TYR A 221 -18.09 -0.92 3.35
C TYR A 221 -18.54 -0.67 1.90
N ALA A 222 -18.09 -1.48 0.96
CA ALA A 222 -18.44 -1.38 -0.45
C ALA A 222 -19.94 -1.52 -0.74
N HIS A 223 -20.71 -2.12 0.18
CA HIS A 223 -22.16 -2.22 0.12
C HIS A 223 -22.89 -0.93 0.50
N GLN A 224 -22.20 0.05 1.12
CA GLN A 224 -22.75 1.33 1.56
C GLN A 224 -22.21 2.52 0.78
N LEU A 225 -20.98 2.40 0.26
CA LEU A 225 -20.22 3.51 -0.31
C LEU A 225 -19.83 3.22 -1.76
N GLU A 226 -19.77 4.29 -2.54
CA GLU A 226 -19.31 4.26 -3.93
C GLU A 226 -17.78 4.08 -4.03
N ALA A 227 -17.31 3.81 -5.26
CA ALA A 227 -15.88 3.84 -5.55
C ALA A 227 -15.32 5.25 -5.31
N CYS A 228 -14.23 5.32 -4.54
CA CYS A 228 -13.57 6.56 -4.14
C CYS A 228 -12.23 6.74 -4.85
N MET A 229 -11.42 5.67 -4.97
CA MET A 229 -10.20 5.66 -5.80
C MET A 229 -10.33 4.56 -6.84
N TYR A 230 -10.08 4.90 -8.11
CA TYR A 230 -10.24 3.96 -9.20
C TYR A 230 -9.32 4.30 -10.38
N ALA A 231 -9.05 3.29 -11.21
CA ALA A 231 -8.40 3.38 -12.51
C ALA A 231 -8.94 2.27 -13.42
N GLY A 232 -8.83 2.40 -14.72
CA GLY A 232 -9.43 1.45 -15.67
C GLY A 232 -10.95 1.58 -15.76
N GLY A 233 -11.47 2.78 -15.58
CA GLY A 233 -12.90 3.08 -15.68
C GLY A 233 -13.20 4.55 -15.41
N GLU A 234 -14.47 4.93 -15.56
CA GLU A 234 -14.96 6.28 -15.28
C GLU A 234 -16.21 6.23 -14.43
N LYS A 235 -16.23 7.01 -13.34
CA LYS A 235 -17.37 7.10 -12.43
C LYS A 235 -18.51 7.87 -13.09
N GLN A 236 -19.67 7.27 -13.13
CA GLN A 236 -20.90 7.84 -13.69
C GLN A 236 -21.63 8.68 -12.65
N SER A 237 -22.63 9.45 -13.10
CA SER A 237 -23.45 10.31 -12.25
C SER A 237 -24.27 9.56 -11.20
N ASP A 238 -24.54 8.28 -11.40
CA ASP A 238 -25.22 7.39 -10.46
C ASP A 238 -24.27 6.69 -9.48
N GLY A 239 -22.96 7.00 -9.52
CA GLY A 239 -21.92 6.40 -8.69
C GLY A 239 -21.36 5.06 -9.19
N SER A 240 -21.91 4.50 -10.27
CA SER A 240 -21.37 3.30 -10.91
C SER A 240 -20.06 3.58 -11.63
N LEU A 241 -19.29 2.54 -11.93
CA LEU A 241 -18.09 2.63 -12.77
C LEU A 241 -18.38 1.98 -14.14
N LYS A 242 -18.21 2.75 -15.23
CA LYS A 242 -18.14 2.20 -16.58
C LYS A 242 -16.73 1.68 -16.83
N ALA A 243 -16.59 0.40 -17.16
CA ALA A 243 -15.31 -0.26 -17.32
C ALA A 243 -14.58 0.21 -18.59
N TRP A 244 -13.24 0.13 -18.58
CA TRP A 244 -12.40 0.50 -19.72
C TRP A 244 -12.74 -0.29 -21.00
N SER A 245 -13.17 -1.55 -20.85
CA SER A 245 -13.56 -2.42 -21.97
C SER A 245 -14.83 -1.98 -22.70
N ASP A 246 -15.63 -1.10 -22.09
CA ASP A 246 -16.88 -0.59 -22.64
C ASP A 246 -16.71 0.75 -23.36
N TYR A 247 -15.45 1.19 -23.52
CA TYR A 247 -15.06 2.38 -24.28
C TYR A 247 -14.34 2.00 -25.56
N ALA A 248 -14.47 2.83 -26.60
CA ALA A 248 -13.62 2.73 -27.78
C ALA A 248 -12.16 3.06 -27.40
N PRO A 249 -11.15 2.47 -28.08
CA PRO A 249 -9.73 2.72 -27.73
C PRO A 249 -9.33 4.21 -27.77
N GLU A 250 -9.93 5.00 -28.64
CA GLU A 250 -9.71 6.44 -28.78
C GLU A 250 -10.17 7.20 -27.53
N GLU A 251 -11.27 6.75 -26.92
CA GLU A 251 -11.85 7.34 -25.71
C GLU A 251 -10.98 7.11 -24.46
N TRP A 252 -10.11 6.07 -24.48
CA TRP A 252 -9.25 5.80 -23.31
C TRP A 252 -8.29 6.95 -22.99
N LEU A 253 -7.81 7.63 -24.03
CA LEU A 253 -6.95 8.82 -23.86
C LEU A 253 -7.80 10.08 -23.59
N GLU A 254 -8.94 10.23 -24.27
CA GLU A 254 -9.84 11.37 -24.08
C GLU A 254 -10.31 11.50 -22.63
N TYR A 255 -10.73 10.37 -22.01
CA TYR A 255 -11.21 10.35 -20.63
C TYR A 255 -10.13 9.96 -19.59
N SER A 256 -8.86 9.80 -20.01
CA SER A 256 -7.76 9.33 -19.14
C SER A 256 -8.18 8.09 -18.31
N ILE A 257 -8.75 7.10 -18.97
CA ILE A 257 -9.40 5.93 -18.33
C ILE A 257 -8.43 5.20 -17.39
N PHE A 258 -7.14 5.11 -17.76
CA PHE A 258 -6.11 4.42 -16.97
C PHE A 258 -5.37 5.34 -15.98
N ALA A 259 -5.70 6.63 -15.90
CA ALA A 259 -5.19 7.49 -14.84
C ALA A 259 -5.85 7.14 -13.50
N ILE A 260 -5.08 7.21 -12.43
CA ILE A 260 -5.62 7.05 -11.08
C ILE A 260 -6.43 8.29 -10.70
N LYS A 261 -7.68 8.08 -10.31
CA LYS A 261 -8.62 9.13 -9.91
C LYS A 261 -9.06 8.90 -8.48
N GLN A 262 -9.31 9.99 -7.74
CA GLN A 262 -9.81 9.92 -6.36
C GLN A 262 -10.86 10.96 -6.09
N ASP A 263 -11.99 10.55 -5.52
CA ASP A 263 -13.02 11.44 -4.97
C ASP A 263 -12.61 11.91 -3.57
N VAL A 264 -11.96 13.08 -3.51
CA VAL A 264 -11.42 13.64 -2.27
C VAL A 264 -12.52 13.99 -1.27
N LYS A 265 -13.72 14.38 -1.74
CA LYS A 265 -14.85 14.68 -0.86
C LYS A 265 -15.34 13.42 -0.16
N LEU A 266 -15.62 12.38 -0.94
CA LEU A 266 -16.07 11.09 -0.42
C LEU A 266 -15.02 10.48 0.53
N LEU A 267 -13.72 10.63 0.20
CA LEU A 267 -12.61 10.21 1.05
C LEU A 267 -12.67 10.90 2.42
N ASN A 268 -12.71 12.24 2.45
CA ASN A 268 -12.67 13.02 3.69
C ASN A 268 -13.87 12.75 4.60
N GLU A 269 -15.04 12.50 4.02
CA GLU A 269 -16.27 12.24 4.77
C GLU A 269 -16.27 10.87 5.45
N ASN A 270 -15.57 9.85 4.89
CA ASN A 270 -15.78 8.46 5.30
C ASN A 270 -14.56 7.74 5.84
N ILE A 271 -13.34 8.03 5.32
CA ILE A 271 -12.18 7.18 5.56
C ILE A 271 -11.82 7.02 7.04
N LEU A 272 -11.90 8.09 7.82
CA LEU A 272 -11.55 8.07 9.24
C LEU A 272 -12.67 7.51 10.10
N VAL A 273 -13.92 7.91 9.83
CA VAL A 273 -15.10 7.47 10.58
C VAL A 273 -15.26 5.95 10.47
N LYS A 274 -15.26 5.42 9.24
CA LYS A 274 -15.34 3.96 9.01
C LYS A 274 -14.13 3.21 9.53
N GLY A 275 -12.95 3.85 9.49
CA GLY A 275 -11.74 3.33 10.11
C GLY A 275 -11.86 3.17 11.62
N ALA A 276 -12.33 4.19 12.32
CA ALA A 276 -12.54 4.14 13.77
C ALA A 276 -13.63 3.10 14.16
N GLU A 277 -14.76 3.06 13.43
CA GLU A 277 -15.82 2.07 13.65
C GLU A 277 -15.30 0.63 13.48
N SER A 278 -14.57 0.34 12.41
CA SER A 278 -14.08 -1.00 12.13
C SER A 278 -12.92 -1.42 13.07
N MET A 279 -12.07 -0.47 13.47
CA MET A 279 -11.03 -0.74 14.47
C MET A 279 -11.63 -1.09 15.82
N LEU A 280 -12.64 -0.34 16.27
CA LEU A 280 -13.36 -0.64 17.52
C LEU A 280 -13.99 -2.06 17.46
N ALA A 281 -14.58 -2.41 16.32
CA ALA A 281 -15.16 -3.75 16.13
C ALA A 281 -14.09 -4.85 16.20
N ALA A 282 -12.90 -4.62 15.60
CA ALA A 282 -11.78 -5.57 15.66
C ALA A 282 -11.25 -5.74 17.09
N LEU A 283 -10.99 -4.63 17.80
CA LEU A 283 -10.51 -4.67 19.20
C LEU A 283 -11.50 -5.37 20.11
N LYS A 284 -12.78 -5.05 20.03
CA LYS A 284 -13.83 -5.72 20.84
C LYS A 284 -13.95 -7.21 20.53
N LYS A 285 -13.81 -7.62 19.27
CA LYS A 285 -13.90 -9.03 18.87
C LYS A 285 -12.80 -9.89 19.52
N HIS A 286 -11.65 -9.29 19.75
CA HIS A 286 -10.47 -9.96 20.30
C HIS A 286 -10.16 -9.60 21.75
N ASP A 287 -11.06 -8.88 22.42
CA ASP A 287 -10.92 -8.43 23.82
C ASP A 287 -9.57 -7.75 24.09
N LEU A 288 -9.14 -6.88 23.13
CA LEU A 288 -7.88 -6.15 23.19
C LEU A 288 -8.15 -4.70 23.56
N SER A 289 -7.47 -4.23 24.62
CA SER A 289 -7.53 -2.82 25.01
C SER A 289 -6.45 -1.99 24.31
N ALA A 290 -6.71 -0.69 24.18
CA ALA A 290 -5.76 0.24 23.53
C ALA A 290 -4.45 0.37 24.33
N GLU A 291 -4.49 0.19 25.65
CA GLU A 291 -3.36 0.28 26.56
C GLU A 291 -2.33 -0.85 26.33
N GLU A 292 -2.78 -2.02 25.88
CA GLU A 292 -1.94 -3.18 25.62
C GLU A 292 -1.08 -3.00 24.35
N ILE A 293 -1.44 -2.06 23.46
CA ILE A 293 -0.75 -1.82 22.20
C ILE A 293 0.53 -1.01 22.48
N THR A 294 1.69 -1.65 22.29
CA THR A 294 2.99 -1.00 22.45
C THR A 294 3.30 -0.10 21.25
N TYR A 295 3.08 -0.59 20.04
CA TYR A 295 3.27 0.16 18.79
C TYR A 295 2.02 0.11 17.92
N PHE A 296 1.58 1.28 17.48
CA PHE A 296 0.52 1.41 16.47
C PHE A 296 1.14 1.82 15.13
N LEU A 297 0.89 1.05 14.09
CA LEU A 297 1.40 1.24 12.74
C LEU A 297 0.24 1.58 11.78
N PRO A 298 -0.26 2.83 11.81
CA PRO A 298 -1.32 3.24 10.90
C PRO A 298 -0.75 3.57 9.53
N HIS A 299 -1.24 2.91 8.49
CA HIS A 299 -1.05 3.39 7.13
C HIS A 299 -1.89 4.64 6.92
N ILE A 300 -1.25 5.78 6.78
CA ILE A 300 -1.88 7.03 6.36
C ILE A 300 -1.24 7.51 5.07
N SER A 301 -2.06 8.00 4.15
CA SER A 301 -1.58 8.49 2.85
C SER A 301 -0.99 9.91 2.92
N SER A 302 -1.27 10.64 4.00
CA SER A 302 -0.88 12.03 4.20
C SER A 302 -0.85 12.35 5.69
N ASN A 303 0.13 13.12 6.16
CA ASN A 303 0.16 13.61 7.55
C ASN A 303 -1.06 14.46 7.93
N TYR A 304 -1.77 14.98 6.93
CA TYR A 304 -3.07 15.63 7.14
C TYR A 304 -4.07 14.76 7.92
N PHE A 305 -3.97 13.43 7.80
CA PHE A 305 -4.87 12.51 8.47
C PHE A 305 -4.41 12.11 9.88
N LYS A 306 -3.15 12.37 10.28
CA LYS A 306 -2.58 11.85 11.53
C LYS A 306 -3.37 12.28 12.77
N GLU A 307 -3.43 13.57 13.03
CA GLU A 307 -4.13 14.14 14.18
C GLU A 307 -5.64 13.87 14.11
N ARG A 308 -6.20 13.94 12.92
CA ARG A 308 -7.62 13.66 12.66
C ARG A 308 -7.98 12.22 12.95
N LEU A 309 -7.12 11.25 12.60
CA LEU A 309 -7.32 9.84 12.93
C LEU A 309 -7.27 9.65 14.44
N TYR A 310 -6.30 10.26 15.12
CA TYR A 310 -6.21 10.21 16.59
C TYR A 310 -7.48 10.71 17.26
N GLU A 311 -7.99 11.88 16.86
CA GLU A 311 -9.23 12.44 17.38
C GLU A 311 -10.46 11.56 17.06
N GLU A 312 -10.51 10.96 15.87
CA GLU A 312 -11.61 10.10 15.50
C GLU A 312 -11.61 8.78 16.29
N LEU A 313 -10.43 8.20 16.55
CA LEU A 313 -10.28 7.03 17.41
C LEU A 313 -10.72 7.32 18.85
N LYS A 314 -10.36 8.49 19.38
CA LYS A 314 -10.79 8.89 20.74
C LYS A 314 -12.31 9.03 20.88
N LYS A 315 -13.02 9.49 19.85
CA LYS A 315 -14.50 9.57 19.87
C LYS A 315 -15.17 8.21 20.09
N VAL A 316 -14.52 7.14 19.64
CA VAL A 316 -15.04 5.76 19.83
C VAL A 316 -14.40 5.04 21.04
N GLY A 317 -13.63 5.76 21.86
CA GLY A 317 -13.00 5.23 23.08
C GLY A 317 -11.68 4.51 22.87
N ILE A 318 -11.01 4.70 21.72
CA ILE A 318 -9.67 4.16 21.47
C ILE A 318 -8.66 5.29 21.66
N ASP A 319 -7.87 5.21 22.74
CA ASP A 319 -6.82 6.19 23.03
C ASP A 319 -5.44 5.51 22.98
N ILE A 320 -4.80 5.57 21.81
CA ILE A 320 -3.41 5.13 21.61
C ILE A 320 -2.55 6.38 21.44
N PRO A 321 -1.74 6.79 22.43
CA PRO A 321 -0.95 8.01 22.39
C PRO A 321 -0.05 8.10 21.15
N LEU A 322 0.11 9.31 20.61
CA LEU A 322 0.87 9.55 19.36
C LEU A 322 2.35 9.17 19.43
N ASP A 323 2.94 9.07 20.61
CA ASP A 323 4.31 8.58 20.84
C ASP A 323 4.47 7.07 20.63
N ARG A 324 3.36 6.31 20.66
CA ARG A 324 3.31 4.89 20.28
C ARG A 324 3.10 4.67 18.78
N TRP A 325 2.87 5.73 18.00
CA TRP A 325 2.65 5.63 16.56
C TRP A 325 3.98 5.54 15.82
N PHE A 326 4.18 4.45 15.10
CA PHE A 326 5.32 4.29 14.21
C PHE A 326 4.91 4.47 12.76
N MET A 327 5.54 5.42 12.07
CA MET A 327 5.26 5.74 10.68
C MET A 327 6.55 6.18 9.97
N ASN A 328 6.68 5.84 8.69
CA ASN A 328 7.82 6.23 7.84
C ASN A 328 7.42 7.01 6.58
N LEU A 329 6.16 7.44 6.49
CA LEU A 329 5.59 8.18 5.36
C LEU A 329 6.48 9.36 4.90
N THR A 330 7.07 10.12 5.84
CA THR A 330 7.89 11.30 5.54
C THR A 330 9.14 10.97 4.73
N LYS A 331 9.66 9.75 4.87
CA LYS A 331 10.91 9.29 4.25
C LYS A 331 10.70 8.46 2.99
N VAL A 332 9.66 7.63 2.97
CA VAL A 332 9.44 6.67 1.88
C VAL A 332 8.28 7.05 0.96
N GLY A 333 7.46 8.04 1.36
CA GLY A 333 6.23 8.39 0.65
C GLY A 333 5.12 7.36 0.88
N ASN A 334 4.00 7.53 0.17
CA ASN A 334 2.91 6.55 0.20
C ASN A 334 3.15 5.49 -0.88
N VAL A 335 3.52 4.28 -0.46
CA VAL A 335 3.78 3.13 -1.33
C VAL A 335 2.58 2.17 -1.37
N GLY A 336 1.37 2.68 -1.17
CA GLY A 336 0.13 1.90 -1.30
C GLY A 336 0.17 0.57 -0.55
N SER A 337 0.05 -0.54 -1.27
CA SER A 337 0.03 -1.91 -0.71
C SER A 337 1.32 -2.32 0.00
N ALA A 338 2.46 -1.71 -0.33
CA ALA A 338 3.74 -1.99 0.33
C ALA A 338 3.91 -1.22 1.64
N SER A 339 3.19 -0.11 1.86
CA SER A 339 3.39 0.74 3.05
C SER A 339 3.37 0.01 4.38
N PRO A 340 2.45 -0.92 4.70
CA PRO A 340 2.48 -1.67 5.96
C PRO A 340 3.72 -2.57 6.07
N TYR A 341 4.19 -3.13 4.95
CA TYR A 341 5.42 -3.93 4.92
C TYR A 341 6.65 -3.08 5.22
N LEU A 342 6.76 -1.91 4.59
CA LEU A 342 7.89 -0.99 4.80
C LEU A 342 7.95 -0.44 6.23
N MET A 343 6.79 -0.14 6.83
CA MET A 343 6.72 0.30 8.23
C MET A 343 7.13 -0.80 9.18
N LEU A 344 6.58 -2.00 9.00
CA LEU A 344 6.87 -3.13 9.88
C LEU A 344 8.33 -3.58 9.74
N GLU A 345 8.86 -3.63 8.51
CA GLU A 345 10.27 -3.97 8.27
C GLU A 345 11.21 -3.00 8.98
N GLU A 346 10.98 -1.69 8.86
CA GLU A 346 11.81 -0.67 9.52
C GLU A 346 11.76 -0.79 11.05
N LEU A 347 10.59 -1.04 11.63
CA LEU A 347 10.46 -1.23 13.09
C LEU A 347 11.07 -2.56 13.54
N PHE A 348 10.81 -3.66 12.83
CA PHE A 348 11.31 -4.99 13.15
C PHE A 348 12.84 -5.04 13.17
N ASN A 349 13.49 -4.42 12.17
CA ASN A 349 14.94 -4.39 12.05
C ASN A 349 15.60 -3.24 12.84
N SER A 350 14.83 -2.45 13.59
CA SER A 350 15.35 -1.26 14.32
C SER A 350 16.07 -1.58 15.63
N GLY A 351 15.92 -2.80 16.16
CA GLY A 351 16.39 -3.18 17.51
C GLY A 351 15.61 -2.53 18.65
N LYS A 352 14.46 -1.91 18.40
CA LYS A 352 13.62 -1.25 19.43
C LYS A 352 12.63 -2.18 20.10
N LEU A 353 12.25 -3.26 19.42
CA LEU A 353 11.24 -4.20 19.90
C LEU A 353 11.75 -4.98 21.10
N GLN A 354 10.84 -5.27 22.02
CA GLN A 354 11.09 -6.08 23.20
C GLN A 354 10.13 -7.26 23.20
N LYS A 355 10.61 -8.39 23.73
CA LYS A 355 9.77 -9.58 23.89
C LYS A 355 8.52 -9.26 24.71
N GLY A 356 7.36 -9.60 24.15
CA GLY A 356 6.06 -9.30 24.73
C GLY A 356 5.36 -8.07 24.14
N ASP A 357 6.05 -7.21 23.39
CA ASP A 357 5.43 -6.05 22.72
C ASP A 357 4.30 -6.46 21.77
N TYR A 358 3.22 -5.70 21.80
CA TYR A 358 2.12 -5.83 20.85
C TYR A 358 2.18 -4.71 19.80
N LEU A 359 2.15 -5.10 18.52
CA LEU A 359 2.15 -4.20 17.39
C LEU A 359 0.80 -4.33 16.66
N LEU A 360 0.08 -3.22 16.51
CA LEU A 360 -1.18 -3.19 15.74
C LEU A 360 -0.97 -2.49 14.40
N LEU A 361 -1.07 -3.25 13.30
CA LEU A 361 -1.13 -2.68 11.96
C LEU A 361 -2.58 -2.28 11.66
N SER A 362 -2.76 -1.09 11.05
CA SER A 362 -4.05 -0.56 10.61
C SER A 362 -3.91 0.00 9.22
N VAL A 363 -4.63 -0.60 8.26
CA VAL A 363 -4.52 -0.25 6.84
C VAL A 363 -5.91 0.08 6.29
N PRO A 364 -6.26 1.38 6.21
CA PRO A 364 -7.43 1.83 5.48
C PRO A 364 -7.15 1.81 3.97
N GLU A 365 -8.14 1.49 3.19
CA GLU A 365 -8.11 1.53 1.74
C GLU A 365 -9.21 2.43 1.19
N SER A 366 -8.82 3.38 0.35
CA SER A 366 -9.76 4.33 -0.26
C SER A 366 -10.41 3.84 -1.56
N GLY A 367 -10.05 2.67 -2.07
CA GLY A 367 -10.64 2.14 -3.30
C GLY A 367 -12.17 2.13 -3.23
N ARG A 368 -12.72 1.38 -2.31
CA ARG A 368 -14.13 1.38 -1.96
C ARG A 368 -14.35 1.11 -0.46
N PHE A 369 -13.54 1.75 0.37
CA PHE A 369 -13.58 1.75 1.84
C PHE A 369 -13.50 0.35 2.44
N SER A 370 -12.33 -0.25 2.37
CA SER A 370 -11.97 -1.44 3.12
C SER A 370 -10.89 -1.16 4.16
N TYR A 371 -10.84 -1.98 5.19
CA TYR A 371 -9.93 -1.81 6.32
C TYR A 371 -9.36 -3.16 6.73
N SER A 372 -8.06 -3.22 6.95
CA SER A 372 -7.39 -4.42 7.45
C SER A 372 -6.61 -4.10 8.71
N TYR A 373 -6.66 -5.02 9.67
CA TYR A 373 -5.97 -4.97 10.94
C TYR A 373 -5.20 -6.26 11.15
N ALA A 374 -4.00 -6.16 11.74
CA ALA A 374 -3.24 -7.31 12.18
C ALA A 374 -2.61 -7.00 13.54
N LEU A 375 -2.83 -7.86 14.52
CA LEU A 375 -2.12 -7.81 15.80
C LEU A 375 -0.96 -8.79 15.77
N LEU A 376 0.23 -8.27 16.07
CA LEU A 376 1.47 -9.02 16.15
C LEU A 376 2.01 -8.96 17.57
N LYS A 377 2.67 -10.02 18.02
CA LYS A 377 3.36 -10.09 19.30
C LYS A 377 4.81 -10.47 19.11
N VAL A 378 5.73 -9.75 19.71
CA VAL A 378 7.17 -10.09 19.75
C VAL A 378 7.39 -11.30 20.64
N VAL A 379 8.05 -12.36 20.14
CA VAL A 379 8.29 -13.62 20.85
C VAL A 379 9.74 -14.04 20.78
#